data_2dee014b762c28be3cd3b58fa2bc086d
#
_entry.id   2dee014b762c28be3cd3b58fa2bc086d
#
_cell.length_a   1.000
_cell.length_b   1.000
_cell.length_c   1.000
_cell.angle_alpha   90.00
_cell.angle_beta   90.00
_cell.angle_gamma   90.00
#
_symmetry.space_group_name_H-M   'P 1'
#
loop_
_entity.id
_entity.type
_entity.pdbx_description
1 polymer ?
#
loop_
_entity_poly.entity_id
_entity_poly.type
_entity_poly.pdbx_seq_one_letter_code
_entity_poly.pdbx_strand_id
1 'polypeptide(L)'
;MSQLAESLPEKRFKTIKVGGEVYVLCGVKAWMPRHGVVRLVVSREEDGFHFYVSNRVDWSDRRVVEAYRIRQTIEVFYRDVKQNLGLEEYQVRRGRGAIIHWHLVFTAYTLLALLRRSLVGSSGRLGKVLDTVGDVCRWVKRQCLRRLVDWVIVKVRHNAKPETVYRLLQI
;
A
#
# COMPACT_ATOMS: atom_id res chain seq x y z
N MET A 1 23.72 -16.76 2.86
CA MET A 1 23.82 -15.29 2.97
C MET A 1 24.04 -14.84 4.42
N SER A 2 23.42 -15.47 5.40
CA SER A 2 23.62 -15.13 6.83
C SER A 2 25.08 -15.22 7.29
N GLN A 3 25.80 -16.29 6.93
CA GLN A 3 27.24 -16.43 7.23
C GLN A 3 28.10 -15.30 6.64
N LEU A 4 27.74 -14.79 5.46
CA LEU A 4 28.41 -13.64 4.86
C LEU A 4 28.16 -12.36 5.69
N ALA A 5 26.92 -12.16 6.14
CA ALA A 5 26.58 -10.98 6.94
C ALA A 5 27.31 -10.95 8.29
N GLU A 6 27.43 -12.10 8.94
CA GLU A 6 28.15 -12.27 10.20
C GLU A 6 29.67 -12.08 10.05
N SER A 7 30.21 -12.37 8.86
CA SER A 7 31.62 -12.18 8.56
C SER A 7 32.00 -10.73 8.22
N LEU A 8 31.03 -9.85 8.00
CA LEU A 8 31.31 -8.46 7.66
C LEU A 8 31.74 -7.65 8.89
N PRO A 9 32.87 -6.93 8.82
CA PRO A 9 33.34 -6.14 9.93
C PRO A 9 32.35 -5.03 10.29
N GLU A 10 32.06 -4.83 11.56
CA GLU A 10 31.13 -3.79 12.04
C GLU A 10 31.46 -2.38 11.52
N LYS A 11 32.74 -2.07 11.40
CA LYS A 11 33.25 -0.77 10.88
C LYS A 11 32.80 -0.46 9.44
N ARG A 12 32.34 -1.45 8.68
CA ARG A 12 31.84 -1.27 7.30
C ARG A 12 30.37 -0.84 7.24
N PHE A 13 29.64 -1.04 8.32
CA PHE A 13 28.25 -0.63 8.40
C PHE A 13 28.16 0.87 8.62
N LYS A 14 27.35 1.53 7.78
CA LYS A 14 27.09 2.98 7.82
C LYS A 14 25.63 3.24 8.10
N THR A 15 25.37 4.15 9.01
CA THR A 15 24.01 4.62 9.26
C THR A 15 23.57 5.58 8.16
N ILE A 16 22.49 5.27 7.45
CA ILE A 16 21.99 6.04 6.32
C ILE A 16 20.49 6.26 6.50
N LYS A 17 20.03 7.50 6.34
CA LYS A 17 18.61 7.83 6.37
C LYS A 17 18.02 7.76 4.97
N VAL A 18 16.97 6.90 4.80
CA VAL A 18 16.26 6.70 3.54
C VAL A 18 14.77 6.86 3.76
N GLY A 19 14.15 7.84 3.09
CA GLY A 19 12.70 8.06 3.15
C GLY A 19 12.14 8.30 4.56
N GLY A 20 12.96 8.86 5.47
CA GLY A 20 12.57 9.12 6.85
C GLY A 20 12.98 8.03 7.86
N GLU A 21 13.28 6.83 7.41
CA GLU A 21 13.75 5.70 8.24
C GLU A 21 15.28 5.64 8.26
N VAL A 22 15.82 5.08 9.35
CA VAL A 22 17.25 4.94 9.58
C VAL A 22 17.64 3.48 9.34
N TYR A 23 18.61 3.27 8.46
CA TYR A 23 19.16 1.96 8.10
C TYR A 23 20.63 1.88 8.46
N VAL A 24 21.08 0.72 8.90
CA VAL A 24 22.49 0.42 9.12
C VAL A 24 22.96 -0.51 8.01
N LEU A 25 23.62 0.03 7.00
CA LEU A 25 23.89 -0.62 5.71
C LEU A 25 25.37 -0.92 5.51
N CYS A 26 25.66 -2.08 4.91
CA CYS A 26 26.95 -2.45 4.38
C CYS A 26 26.82 -2.99 2.96
N GLY A 27 27.36 -2.27 1.97
CA GLY A 27 27.32 -2.69 0.58
C GLY A 27 28.61 -3.37 0.14
N VAL A 28 28.47 -4.52 -0.53
CA VAL A 28 29.56 -5.30 -1.11
C VAL A 28 29.25 -5.69 -2.55
N LYS A 29 30.28 -5.94 -3.36
CA LYS A 29 30.15 -6.63 -4.64
C LYS A 29 30.24 -8.12 -4.36
N ALA A 30 29.27 -8.88 -4.82
CA ALA A 30 29.22 -10.32 -4.68
C ALA A 30 28.98 -10.98 -6.03
N TRP A 31 29.51 -12.18 -6.21
CA TRP A 31 29.18 -12.98 -7.39
C TRP A 31 28.04 -13.94 -7.04
N MET A 32 27.02 -13.97 -7.89
CA MET A 32 25.88 -14.87 -7.74
C MET A 32 25.74 -15.77 -8.96
N PRO A 33 25.51 -17.08 -8.79
CA PRO A 33 25.22 -17.99 -9.89
C PRO A 33 24.04 -17.45 -10.74
N ARG A 34 24.14 -17.54 -12.05
CA ARG A 34 23.16 -17.05 -13.05
C ARG A 34 23.02 -15.52 -13.18
N HIS A 35 23.54 -14.72 -12.23
CA HIS A 35 23.39 -13.26 -12.25
C HIS A 35 24.73 -12.53 -12.40
N GLY A 36 25.85 -13.24 -12.23
CA GLY A 36 27.19 -12.64 -12.28
C GLY A 36 27.49 -11.74 -11.09
N VAL A 37 28.21 -10.67 -11.32
CA VAL A 37 28.54 -9.70 -10.26
C VAL A 37 27.34 -8.81 -9.96
N VAL A 38 26.96 -8.76 -8.69
CA VAL A 38 25.82 -7.97 -8.18
C VAL A 38 26.28 -7.05 -7.07
N ARG A 39 25.50 -5.97 -6.86
CA ARG A 39 25.57 -5.16 -5.64
C ARG A 39 24.70 -5.82 -4.59
N LEU A 40 25.30 -6.30 -3.50
CA LEU A 40 24.62 -6.82 -2.33
C LEU A 40 24.72 -5.76 -1.22
N VAL A 41 23.58 -5.33 -0.69
CA VAL A 41 23.51 -4.42 0.44
C VAL A 41 22.88 -5.17 1.60
N VAL A 42 23.60 -5.26 2.71
CA VAL A 42 23.15 -5.88 3.94
C VAL A 42 22.67 -4.79 4.89
N SER A 43 21.43 -4.87 5.33
CA SER A 43 20.88 -4.04 6.40
C SER A 43 20.86 -4.82 7.71
N ARG A 44 21.28 -4.18 8.79
CA ARG A 44 21.13 -4.71 10.14
C ARG A 44 19.90 -4.08 10.76
N GLU A 45 18.93 -4.90 11.12
CA GLU A 45 17.68 -4.49 11.75
C GLU A 45 17.48 -5.23 13.09
N GLU A 46 16.46 -4.88 13.87
CA GLU A 46 16.23 -5.48 15.20
C GLU A 46 15.93 -6.98 15.12
N ASP A 47 15.29 -7.43 14.04
CA ASP A 47 14.93 -8.82 13.75
C ASP A 47 16.02 -9.60 13.00
N GLY A 48 17.15 -8.97 12.66
CA GLY A 48 18.29 -9.62 12.02
C GLY A 48 18.86 -8.89 10.81
N PHE A 49 19.34 -9.65 9.83
CA PHE A 49 19.92 -9.11 8.61
C PHE A 49 18.96 -9.21 7.43
N HIS A 50 18.73 -8.08 6.77
CA HIS A 50 18.01 -8.00 5.51
C HIS A 50 18.98 -7.82 4.33
N PHE A 51 18.65 -8.41 3.19
CA PHE A 51 19.54 -8.47 2.04
C PHE A 51 18.86 -7.87 0.82
N TYR A 52 19.47 -6.84 0.27
CA TYR A 52 19.03 -6.19 -0.96
C TYR A 52 20.02 -6.47 -2.07
N VAL A 53 19.56 -7.00 -3.20
CA VAL A 53 20.41 -7.37 -4.34
C VAL A 53 20.03 -6.53 -5.55
N SER A 54 21.03 -5.98 -6.24
CA SER A 54 20.86 -5.24 -7.47
C SER A 54 21.88 -5.69 -8.52
N ASN A 55 21.46 -5.81 -9.76
CA ASN A 55 22.34 -6.00 -10.92
C ASN A 55 23.11 -4.72 -11.27
N ARG A 56 22.71 -3.58 -10.72
CA ARG A 56 23.40 -2.29 -10.87
C ARG A 56 24.52 -2.17 -9.86
N VAL A 57 25.69 -2.67 -10.25
CA VAL A 57 26.88 -2.71 -9.38
C VAL A 57 27.42 -1.32 -9.05
N ASP A 58 27.09 -0.35 -9.88
CA ASP A 58 27.44 1.08 -9.77
C ASP A 58 26.56 1.85 -8.75
N TRP A 59 25.44 1.29 -8.31
CA TRP A 59 24.56 1.98 -7.39
C TRP A 59 25.11 2.08 -5.98
N SER A 60 24.85 3.20 -5.33
CA SER A 60 25.10 3.36 -3.90
C SER A 60 24.12 2.51 -3.07
N ASP A 61 24.52 2.19 -1.83
CA ASP A 61 23.68 1.42 -0.90
C ASP A 61 22.32 2.09 -0.67
N ARG A 62 22.32 3.41 -0.51
CA ARG A 62 21.11 4.21 -0.41
C ARG A 62 20.18 4.00 -1.59
N ARG A 63 20.70 4.07 -2.83
CA ARG A 63 19.88 3.95 -4.05
C ARG A 63 19.28 2.55 -4.20
N VAL A 64 20.00 1.51 -3.78
CA VAL A 64 19.48 0.13 -3.79
C VAL A 64 18.30 0.02 -2.83
N VAL A 65 18.40 0.54 -1.61
CA VAL A 65 17.31 0.53 -0.62
C VAL A 65 16.13 1.38 -1.09
N GLU A 66 16.37 2.57 -1.66
CA GLU A 66 15.31 3.42 -2.24
C GLU A 66 14.52 2.68 -3.32
N ALA A 67 15.20 1.99 -4.24
CA ALA A 67 14.56 1.21 -5.30
C ALA A 67 13.71 0.05 -4.73
N TYR A 68 14.21 -0.63 -3.70
CA TYR A 68 13.47 -1.70 -3.03
C TYR A 68 12.21 -1.18 -2.32
N ARG A 69 12.28 -0.02 -1.68
CA ARG A 69 11.11 0.62 -1.06
C ARG A 69 10.01 0.94 -2.06
N ILE A 70 10.38 1.40 -3.26
CA ILE A 70 9.40 1.63 -4.34
C ILE A 70 8.72 0.32 -4.72
N ARG A 71 9.49 -0.78 -4.87
CA ARG A 71 8.92 -2.10 -5.13
C ARG A 71 7.95 -2.55 -4.04
N GLN A 72 8.32 -2.36 -2.77
CA GLN A 72 7.44 -2.72 -1.64
C GLN A 72 6.12 -1.94 -1.68
N THR A 73 6.13 -0.68 -2.13
CA THR A 73 4.92 0.11 -2.32
C THR A 73 3.96 -0.55 -3.33
N ILE A 74 4.48 -1.19 -4.38
CA ILE A 74 3.65 -1.92 -5.36
C ILE A 74 2.97 -3.13 -4.69
N GLU A 75 3.68 -3.86 -3.85
CA GLU A 75 3.13 -5.01 -3.12
C GLU A 75 2.02 -4.58 -2.14
N VAL A 76 2.23 -3.47 -1.42
CA VAL A 76 1.21 -2.86 -0.56
C VAL A 76 -0.01 -2.44 -1.37
N PHE A 77 0.20 -1.79 -2.53
CA PHE A 77 -0.89 -1.41 -3.43
C PHE A 77 -1.73 -2.62 -3.86
N TYR A 78 -1.10 -3.70 -4.36
CA TYR A 78 -1.84 -4.91 -4.77
C TYR A 78 -2.58 -5.56 -3.62
N ARG A 79 -1.99 -5.62 -2.44
CA ARG A 79 -2.66 -6.11 -1.23
C ARG A 79 -3.90 -5.27 -0.91
N ASP A 80 -3.78 -3.96 -0.92
CA ASP A 80 -4.87 -3.05 -0.58
C ASP A 80 -6.02 -3.14 -1.58
N VAL A 81 -5.74 -3.20 -2.89
CA VAL A 81 -6.78 -3.29 -3.91
C VAL A 81 -7.47 -4.66 -3.92
N LYS A 82 -6.76 -5.75 -3.62
CA LYS A 82 -7.36 -7.07 -3.45
C LYS A 82 -8.24 -7.14 -2.21
N GLN A 83 -7.76 -6.66 -1.07
CA GLN A 83 -8.49 -6.79 0.20
C GLN A 83 -9.66 -5.82 0.34
N ASN A 84 -9.58 -4.62 -0.25
CA ASN A 84 -10.54 -3.55 0.01
C ASN A 84 -11.38 -3.15 -1.20
N LEU A 85 -10.94 -3.42 -2.42
CA LEU A 85 -11.57 -2.93 -3.66
C LEU A 85 -11.96 -4.05 -4.62
N GLY A 86 -11.80 -5.32 -4.23
CA GLY A 86 -12.27 -6.47 -4.99
C GLY A 86 -11.49 -6.71 -6.30
N LEU A 87 -10.21 -6.36 -6.35
CA LEU A 87 -9.37 -6.75 -7.48
C LEU A 87 -9.33 -8.28 -7.56
N GLU A 88 -9.60 -8.83 -8.75
CA GLU A 88 -9.73 -10.28 -9.01
C GLU A 88 -11.05 -10.93 -8.54
N GLU A 89 -11.96 -10.22 -7.90
CA GLU A 89 -13.28 -10.75 -7.47
C GLU A 89 -14.36 -10.64 -8.57
N TYR A 90 -14.00 -10.20 -9.76
CA TYR A 90 -14.95 -10.02 -10.86
C TYR A 90 -15.31 -11.35 -11.53
N GLN A 91 -16.59 -11.51 -11.87
CA GLN A 91 -17.13 -12.67 -12.59
C GLN A 91 -17.46 -12.34 -14.05
N VAL A 92 -16.55 -11.66 -14.76
CA VAL A 92 -16.78 -11.26 -16.15
C VAL A 92 -16.17 -12.28 -17.11
N ARG A 93 -16.99 -12.81 -18.02
CA ARG A 93 -16.53 -13.78 -19.02
C ARG A 93 -15.78 -13.18 -20.21
N ARG A 94 -15.86 -11.85 -20.42
CA ARG A 94 -15.23 -11.17 -21.56
C ARG A 94 -14.00 -10.37 -21.09
N GLY A 95 -12.87 -10.52 -21.76
CA GLY A 95 -11.62 -9.83 -21.42
C GLY A 95 -11.75 -8.30 -21.30
N ARG A 96 -12.60 -7.68 -22.15
CA ARG A 96 -12.87 -6.24 -22.05
C ARG A 96 -13.48 -5.83 -20.69
N GLY A 97 -14.35 -6.67 -20.12
CA GLY A 97 -14.93 -6.41 -18.80
C GLY A 97 -13.88 -6.45 -17.69
N ALA A 98 -12.92 -7.38 -17.77
CA ALA A 98 -11.80 -7.45 -16.86
C ALA A 98 -10.94 -6.17 -16.88
N ILE A 99 -10.62 -5.67 -18.08
CA ILE A 99 -9.85 -4.43 -18.26
C ILE A 99 -10.60 -3.23 -17.64
N ILE A 100 -11.90 -3.10 -17.89
CA ILE A 100 -12.73 -2.04 -17.31
C ILE A 100 -12.74 -2.13 -15.78
N HIS A 101 -12.90 -3.34 -15.23
CA HIS A 101 -12.84 -3.55 -13.78
C HIS A 101 -11.51 -3.10 -13.17
N TRP A 102 -10.38 -3.43 -13.80
CA TRP A 102 -9.07 -2.98 -13.36
C TRP A 102 -8.96 -1.44 -13.33
N HIS A 103 -9.41 -0.78 -14.39
CA HIS A 103 -9.40 0.68 -14.42
C HIS A 103 -10.27 1.29 -13.30
N LEU A 104 -11.44 0.71 -13.02
CA LEU A 104 -12.30 1.17 -11.94
C LEU A 104 -11.64 0.99 -10.58
N VAL A 105 -11.01 -0.15 -10.33
CA VAL A 105 -10.29 -0.43 -9.07
C VAL A 105 -9.12 0.55 -8.89
N PHE A 106 -8.33 0.79 -9.93
CA PHE A 106 -7.20 1.73 -9.85
C PHE A 106 -7.67 3.17 -9.67
N THR A 107 -8.75 3.57 -10.32
CA THR A 107 -9.37 4.88 -10.13
C THR A 107 -9.87 5.03 -8.69
N ALA A 108 -10.58 4.03 -8.16
CA ALA A 108 -11.06 4.03 -6.78
C ALA A 108 -9.91 4.13 -5.77
N TYR A 109 -8.84 3.36 -5.97
CA TYR A 109 -7.64 3.44 -5.13
C TYR A 109 -7.02 4.84 -5.15
N THR A 110 -6.88 5.44 -6.33
CA THR A 110 -6.32 6.78 -6.48
C THR A 110 -7.17 7.82 -5.75
N LEU A 111 -8.50 7.76 -5.90
CA LEU A 111 -9.41 8.67 -5.19
C LEU A 111 -9.33 8.51 -3.67
N LEU A 112 -9.24 7.27 -3.17
CA LEU A 112 -9.08 7.01 -1.73
C LEU A 112 -7.72 7.51 -1.21
N ALA A 113 -6.65 7.36 -1.98
CA ALA A 113 -5.33 7.87 -1.61
C ALA A 113 -5.30 9.41 -1.57
N LEU A 114 -5.94 10.08 -2.54
CA LEU A 114 -6.09 11.53 -2.55
C LEU A 114 -6.95 12.02 -1.38
N LEU A 115 -8.06 11.33 -1.10
CA LEU A 115 -8.93 11.63 0.04
C LEU A 115 -8.18 11.47 1.37
N ARG A 116 -7.40 10.40 1.53
CA ARG A 116 -6.52 10.21 2.69
C ARG A 116 -5.61 11.41 2.88
N ARG A 117 -4.92 11.82 1.83
CA ARG A 117 -4.00 12.97 1.87
C ARG A 117 -4.70 14.26 2.29
N SER A 118 -5.90 14.51 1.78
CA SER A 118 -6.73 15.67 2.12
C SER A 118 -7.16 15.63 3.59
N LEU A 119 -7.62 14.48 4.09
CA LEU A 119 -8.09 14.32 5.47
C LEU A 119 -6.96 14.43 6.50
N VAL A 120 -5.79 13.87 6.18
CA VAL A 120 -4.60 13.96 7.05
C VAL A 120 -4.08 15.40 7.13
N GLY A 121 -4.16 16.15 6.03
CA GLY A 121 -3.72 17.56 5.99
C GLY A 121 -4.64 18.53 6.73
N SER A 122 -5.90 18.19 6.92
CA SER A 122 -6.93 19.10 7.45
C SER A 122 -7.25 18.92 8.94
N SER A 123 -6.89 17.82 9.59
CA SER A 123 -7.12 17.66 11.03
C SER A 123 -6.25 16.58 11.67
N GLY A 124 -5.41 16.99 12.60
CA GLY A 124 -4.42 16.14 13.28
C GLY A 124 -4.95 14.92 14.04
N ARG A 125 -6.25 14.84 14.36
CA ARG A 125 -6.88 13.66 14.99
C ARG A 125 -7.28 12.59 13.97
N LEU A 126 -7.84 12.96 12.82
CA LEU A 126 -8.25 12.03 11.77
C LEU A 126 -7.04 11.39 11.09
N GLY A 127 -5.91 12.08 11.01
CA GLY A 127 -4.69 11.55 10.42
C GLY A 127 -4.11 10.33 11.14
N LYS A 128 -4.25 10.26 12.47
CA LYS A 128 -3.83 9.09 13.26
C LYS A 128 -4.76 7.87 13.12
N VAL A 129 -6.00 8.07 12.69
CA VAL A 129 -7.02 7.00 12.55
C VAL A 129 -7.10 6.46 11.13
N LEU A 130 -6.66 7.25 10.13
CA LEU A 130 -6.73 6.91 8.71
C LEU A 130 -5.33 6.71 8.13
N ASP A 131 -4.60 5.76 8.69
CA ASP A 131 -3.19 5.54 8.33
C ASP A 131 -3.02 4.82 6.99
N THR A 132 -3.95 3.96 6.63
CA THR A 132 -3.92 3.19 5.38
C THR A 132 -5.08 3.53 4.44
N VAL A 133 -4.94 3.18 3.15
CA VAL A 133 -6.06 3.28 2.18
C VAL A 133 -7.24 2.39 2.61
N GLY A 134 -6.97 1.25 3.24
CA GLY A 134 -7.99 0.38 3.82
C GLY A 134 -8.80 1.06 4.93
N ASP A 135 -8.17 1.89 5.78
CA ASP A 135 -8.88 2.66 6.81
C ASP A 135 -9.81 3.69 6.17
N VAL A 136 -9.33 4.39 5.14
CA VAL A 136 -10.15 5.35 4.39
C VAL A 136 -11.33 4.65 3.73
N CYS A 137 -11.12 3.48 3.13
CA CYS A 137 -12.17 2.68 2.52
C CYS A 137 -13.25 2.32 3.56
N ARG A 138 -12.87 1.83 4.74
CA ARG A 138 -13.79 1.55 5.84
C ARG A 138 -14.52 2.79 6.33
N TRP A 139 -13.81 3.91 6.43
CA TRP A 139 -14.40 5.19 6.82
C TRP A 139 -15.45 5.66 5.80
N VAL A 140 -15.12 5.63 4.50
CA VAL A 140 -16.07 5.98 3.41
C VAL A 140 -17.31 5.10 3.47
N LYS A 141 -17.16 3.77 3.61
CA LYS A 141 -18.30 2.85 3.76
C LYS A 141 -19.22 3.24 4.93
N ARG A 142 -18.63 3.60 6.08
CA ARG A 142 -19.41 4.08 7.25
C ARG A 142 -20.12 5.40 6.97
N GLN A 143 -19.50 6.34 6.25
CA GLN A 143 -20.13 7.62 5.90
C GLN A 143 -21.30 7.41 4.93
N CYS A 144 -21.13 6.54 3.93
CA CYS A 144 -22.19 6.17 3.01
C CYS A 144 -23.39 5.55 3.75
N LEU A 145 -23.11 4.59 4.66
CA LEU A 145 -24.17 3.98 5.46
C LEU A 145 -24.90 4.98 6.35
N ARG A 146 -24.18 5.88 7.03
CA ARG A 146 -24.79 6.97 7.83
C ARG A 146 -25.70 7.83 6.98
N ARG A 147 -25.22 8.32 5.83
CA ARG A 147 -26.03 9.14 4.92
C ARG A 147 -27.27 8.41 4.42
N LEU A 148 -27.16 7.10 4.16
CA LEU A 148 -28.30 6.27 3.78
C LEU A 148 -29.32 6.20 4.91
N VAL A 149 -28.89 5.95 6.14
CA VAL A 149 -29.77 5.91 7.33
C VAL A 149 -30.43 7.27 7.54
N ASP A 150 -29.67 8.37 7.49
CA ASP A 150 -30.19 9.73 7.64
C ASP A 150 -31.25 10.02 6.58
N TRP A 151 -31.00 9.62 5.32
CA TRP A 151 -31.94 9.77 4.22
C TRP A 151 -33.23 8.97 4.47
N VAL A 152 -33.14 7.70 4.93
CA VAL A 152 -34.29 6.88 5.28
C VAL A 152 -35.09 7.54 6.41
N ILE A 153 -34.44 8.01 7.46
CA ILE A 153 -35.10 8.70 8.58
C ILE A 153 -35.87 9.94 8.08
N VAL A 154 -35.27 10.73 7.19
CA VAL A 154 -35.92 11.90 6.59
C VAL A 154 -37.16 11.47 5.81
N LYS A 155 -37.05 10.41 5.00
CA LYS A 155 -38.20 9.91 4.23
C LYS A 155 -39.35 9.41 5.12
N VAL A 156 -39.02 8.69 6.19
CA VAL A 156 -40.01 8.21 7.16
C VAL A 156 -40.67 9.36 7.90
N ARG A 157 -39.93 10.38 8.32
CA ARG A 157 -40.48 11.59 8.96
C ARG A 157 -41.44 12.37 8.06
N HIS A 158 -41.26 12.28 6.73
CA HIS A 158 -42.18 12.88 5.75
C HIS A 158 -43.30 11.92 5.32
N ASN A 159 -43.66 10.93 6.16
CA ASN A 159 -44.71 9.95 5.94
C ASN A 159 -44.57 9.15 4.64
N ALA A 160 -43.36 8.91 4.16
CA ALA A 160 -43.12 8.01 3.05
C ALA A 160 -43.53 6.58 3.46
N LYS A 161 -44.33 5.91 2.62
CA LYS A 161 -44.69 4.50 2.85
C LYS A 161 -43.44 3.62 2.74
N PRO A 162 -43.32 2.56 3.59
CA PRO A 162 -42.17 1.66 3.54
C PRO A 162 -41.88 1.10 2.14
N GLU A 163 -42.92 0.76 1.38
CA GLU A 163 -42.80 0.23 0.01
C GLU A 163 -42.11 1.24 -0.93
N THR A 164 -42.34 2.55 -0.70
CA THR A 164 -41.67 3.61 -1.47
C THR A 164 -40.19 3.64 -1.17
N VAL A 165 -39.81 3.47 0.11
CA VAL A 165 -38.41 3.43 0.53
C VAL A 165 -37.72 2.18 -0.02
N TYR A 166 -38.35 1.00 0.08
CA TYR A 166 -37.82 -0.25 -0.47
C TYR A 166 -37.60 -0.17 -1.97
N ARG A 167 -38.56 0.33 -2.72
CA ARG A 167 -38.45 0.54 -4.17
C ARG A 167 -37.29 1.46 -4.54
N LEU A 168 -37.06 2.54 -3.77
CA LEU A 168 -35.97 3.48 -4.02
C LEU A 168 -34.60 2.88 -3.66
N LEU A 169 -34.55 1.94 -2.70
CA LEU A 169 -33.35 1.20 -2.33
C LEU A 169 -33.13 -0.05 -3.20
N GLN A 170 -34.09 -0.39 -4.07
CA GLN A 170 -34.08 -1.61 -4.92
C GLN A 170 -33.98 -2.91 -4.11
N ILE A 171 -34.63 -2.97 -2.94
CA ILE A 171 -34.76 -4.15 -2.06
C ILE A 171 -36.22 -4.53 -1.86
#